data_dd591c7fbd8a4153416698e4de196234
#
_entry.id   dd591c7fbd8a4153416698e4de196234
#
_cell.length_a   1.000
_cell.length_b   1.000
_cell.length_c   1.000
_cell.angle_alpha   90.00
_cell.angle_beta   90.00
_cell.angle_gamma   90.00
#
_symmetry.space_group_name_H-M   'P 1'
#
loop_
_entity.id
_entity.type
_entity.pdbx_description
1 polymer ?
#
loop_
_entity_poly.entity_id
_entity_poly.type
_entity_poly.pdbx_seq_one_letter_code
_entity_poly.pdbx_strand_id
1 'polypeptide(L)'
;SIVGGARLILLAVVIVILFFLVVGIFPVVPDSMRVRMVKRWAPRLLRVLGIRLDVKGRIPNAEAASGLREDGPGYLVCANHISFADIFVLDSILPVRFIAKKEISKWPIFGLISKHVGTIFIDRSSRRAIVDVVEVMDKHLARGENVLFFPEGTTGPGDALLPFYANLFSAAKPAEYNGIEVLPITLKYSVNGIPSTMPSYASRDLFTVLKDIVRTKNVSVEATILTPIKAAAYDRRTLCAETSRAMAEALGWPDATAAKAEALRAKLAKTGTEKASAAE
;
A
#
# COMPACT_ATOMS: atom_id res chain seq x y z
N SER A 1 -28.41 11.21 -5.00
CA SER A 1 -28.20 12.60 -5.46
C SER A 1 -27.84 12.58 -6.94
N ILE A 2 -28.26 13.60 -7.69
CA ILE A 2 -27.95 13.75 -9.15
C ILE A 2 -26.42 13.71 -9.37
N VAL A 3 -25.66 14.33 -8.49
CA VAL A 3 -24.18 14.34 -8.54
C VAL A 3 -23.59 12.93 -8.42
N GLY A 4 -24.13 12.10 -7.53
CA GLY A 4 -23.66 10.71 -7.39
C GLY A 4 -23.97 9.85 -8.62
N GLY A 5 -25.13 10.05 -9.27
CA GLY A 5 -25.47 9.38 -10.50
C GLY A 5 -24.53 9.77 -11.66
N ALA A 6 -24.28 11.07 -11.84
CA ALA A 6 -23.36 11.56 -12.86
C ALA A 6 -21.91 11.03 -12.64
N ARG A 7 -21.43 10.98 -11.41
CA ARG A 7 -20.10 10.42 -11.08
C ARG A 7 -20.03 8.92 -11.38
N LEU A 8 -21.07 8.14 -11.11
CA LEU A 8 -21.11 6.71 -11.43
C LEU A 8 -21.06 6.46 -12.94
N ILE A 9 -21.79 7.22 -13.73
CA ILE A 9 -21.76 7.13 -15.20
C ILE A 9 -20.35 7.52 -15.69
N LEU A 10 -19.79 8.62 -15.21
CA LEU A 10 -18.46 9.05 -15.60
C LEU A 10 -17.40 8.02 -15.21
N LEU A 11 -17.51 7.42 -14.01
CA LEU A 11 -16.61 6.36 -13.55
C LEU A 11 -16.69 5.13 -14.47
N ALA A 12 -17.89 4.69 -14.84
CA ALA A 12 -18.07 3.57 -15.78
C ALA A 12 -17.40 3.87 -17.14
N VAL A 13 -17.60 5.06 -17.68
CA VAL A 13 -16.95 5.49 -18.93
C VAL A 13 -15.42 5.50 -18.78
N VAL A 14 -14.89 6.05 -17.68
CA VAL A 14 -13.45 6.07 -17.43
C VAL A 14 -12.87 4.67 -17.26
N ILE A 15 -13.56 3.77 -16.58
CA ILE A 15 -13.13 2.35 -16.46
C ILE A 15 -13.06 1.68 -17.82
N VAL A 16 -14.06 1.91 -18.71
CA VAL A 16 -14.04 1.36 -20.07
C VAL A 16 -12.87 1.93 -20.87
N ILE A 17 -12.63 3.24 -20.82
CA ILE A 17 -11.49 3.88 -21.49
C ILE A 17 -10.17 3.29 -20.97
N LEU A 18 -10.00 3.20 -19.66
CA LEU A 18 -8.80 2.64 -19.05
C LEU A 18 -8.60 1.17 -19.41
N PHE A 19 -9.67 0.39 -19.47
CA PHE A 19 -9.61 -1.00 -19.91
C PHE A 19 -9.04 -1.11 -21.32
N PHE A 20 -9.57 -0.39 -22.30
CA PHE A 20 -9.06 -0.41 -23.68
C PHE A 20 -7.63 0.14 -23.78
N LEU A 21 -7.31 1.15 -23.01
CA LEU A 21 -5.97 1.73 -22.96
C LEU A 21 -4.96 0.72 -22.40
N VAL A 22 -5.31 0.04 -21.29
CA VAL A 22 -4.43 -0.96 -20.65
C VAL A 22 -4.30 -2.21 -21.53
N VAL A 23 -5.38 -2.71 -22.12
CA VAL A 23 -5.35 -3.92 -22.92
C VAL A 23 -4.77 -3.67 -24.33
N GLY A 24 -5.07 -2.52 -24.94
CA GLY A 24 -4.66 -2.22 -26.31
C GLY A 24 -3.30 -1.53 -26.40
N ILE A 25 -2.97 -0.65 -25.47
CA ILE A 25 -1.76 0.20 -25.56
C ILE A 25 -0.62 -0.32 -24.68
N PHE A 26 -0.89 -0.74 -23.44
CA PHE A 26 0.17 -1.17 -22.53
C PHE A 26 1.06 -2.30 -23.07
N PRO A 27 0.57 -3.32 -23.79
CA PRO A 27 1.43 -4.38 -24.32
C PRO A 27 2.50 -3.89 -25.31
N VAL A 28 2.25 -2.75 -26.00
CA VAL A 28 3.13 -2.24 -27.08
C VAL A 28 3.97 -1.03 -26.66
N VAL A 29 3.77 -0.47 -25.47
CA VAL A 29 4.55 0.67 -24.99
C VAL A 29 5.58 0.25 -23.93
N PRO A 30 6.74 0.95 -23.83
CA PRO A 30 7.75 0.71 -22.82
C PRO A 30 7.22 0.91 -21.41
N ASP A 31 7.80 0.22 -20.42
CA ASP A 31 7.42 0.31 -19.00
C ASP A 31 7.45 1.75 -18.48
N SER A 32 8.45 2.54 -18.85
CA SER A 32 8.55 3.96 -18.47
C SER A 32 7.35 4.79 -18.94
N MET A 33 6.77 4.45 -20.09
CA MET A 33 5.57 5.11 -20.60
C MET A 33 4.32 4.67 -19.85
N ARG A 34 4.20 3.36 -19.54
CA ARG A 34 3.10 2.84 -18.69
C ARG A 34 3.06 3.55 -17.35
N VAL A 35 4.22 3.64 -16.67
CA VAL A 35 4.36 4.34 -15.40
C VAL A 35 3.89 5.79 -15.49
N ARG A 36 4.31 6.55 -16.52
CA ARG A 36 3.85 7.92 -16.73
C ARG A 36 2.34 8.00 -16.98
N MET A 37 1.78 7.03 -17.70
CA MET A 37 0.34 6.96 -17.95
C MET A 37 -0.43 6.72 -16.65
N VAL A 38 -0.02 5.76 -15.82
CA VAL A 38 -0.64 5.48 -14.51
C VAL A 38 -0.61 6.73 -13.63
N LYS A 39 0.56 7.34 -13.43
CA LYS A 39 0.73 8.57 -12.66
C LYS A 39 -0.14 9.72 -13.17
N ARG A 40 -0.39 9.79 -14.47
CA ARG A 40 -1.24 10.81 -15.07
C ARG A 40 -2.74 10.55 -14.88
N TRP A 41 -3.17 9.27 -14.85
CA TRP A 41 -4.57 8.89 -14.73
C TRP A 41 -5.04 8.75 -13.28
N ALA A 42 -4.18 8.34 -12.36
CA ALA A 42 -4.52 8.13 -10.95
C ALA A 42 -5.20 9.37 -10.30
N PRO A 43 -4.65 10.60 -10.40
CA PRO A 43 -5.32 11.77 -9.83
C PRO A 43 -6.63 12.15 -10.55
N ARG A 44 -6.81 11.73 -11.81
CA ARG A 44 -8.10 11.90 -12.51
C ARG A 44 -9.16 10.98 -11.96
N LEU A 45 -8.81 9.73 -11.67
CA LEU A 45 -9.70 8.77 -11.02
C LEU A 45 -10.16 9.26 -9.65
N LEU A 46 -9.24 9.79 -8.83
CA LEU A 46 -9.61 10.39 -7.53
C LEU A 46 -10.62 11.54 -7.71
N ARG A 47 -10.43 12.41 -8.71
CA ARG A 47 -11.39 13.49 -9.02
C ARG A 47 -12.76 12.97 -9.43
N VAL A 48 -12.82 11.91 -10.26
CA VAL A 48 -14.08 11.26 -10.65
C VAL A 48 -14.79 10.66 -9.45
N LEU A 49 -14.05 10.02 -8.55
CA LEU A 49 -14.55 9.51 -7.27
C LEU A 49 -15.01 10.66 -6.34
N GLY A 50 -14.57 11.89 -6.58
CA GLY A 50 -14.85 13.04 -5.73
C GLY A 50 -13.97 13.11 -4.49
N ILE A 51 -12.80 12.48 -4.55
CA ILE A 51 -11.80 12.48 -3.47
C ILE A 51 -10.75 13.56 -3.76
N ARG A 52 -10.54 14.45 -2.81
CA ARG A 52 -9.44 15.42 -2.82
C ARG A 52 -8.22 14.80 -2.15
N LEU A 53 -7.10 14.77 -2.85
CA LEU A 53 -5.81 14.35 -2.31
C LEU A 53 -5.04 15.56 -1.77
N ASP A 54 -4.57 15.45 -0.54
CA ASP A 54 -3.62 16.37 0.09
C ASP A 54 -2.34 15.59 0.45
N VAL A 55 -1.19 16.05 -0.08
CA VAL A 55 0.10 15.36 0.11
C VAL A 55 0.98 16.20 1.02
N LYS A 56 1.43 15.61 2.12
CA LYS A 56 2.40 16.20 3.05
C LYS A 56 3.75 15.49 2.97
N GLY A 57 4.81 16.23 3.17
CA GLY A 57 6.17 15.71 3.05
C GLY A 57 6.66 15.66 1.60
N ARG A 58 7.86 15.11 1.41
CA ARG A 58 8.52 14.97 0.11
C ARG A 58 9.13 13.58 0.00
N ILE A 59 9.12 13.02 -1.20
CA ILE A 59 9.92 11.85 -1.52
C ILE A 59 11.34 12.36 -1.80
N PRO A 60 12.36 11.92 -1.07
CA PRO A 60 13.73 12.24 -1.40
C PRO A 60 14.05 11.71 -2.80
N ASN A 61 14.76 12.50 -3.61
CA ASN A 61 15.23 12.12 -4.96
C ASN A 61 14.12 11.73 -5.97
N ALA A 62 12.90 12.25 -5.79
CA ALA A 62 11.73 11.92 -6.62
C ALA A 62 11.73 12.59 -8.02
N GLU A 63 12.77 13.29 -8.42
CA GLU A 63 12.79 14.12 -9.63
C GLU A 63 13.01 13.34 -10.93
N ALA A 64 13.30 12.04 -10.86
CA ALA A 64 13.48 11.24 -12.06
C ALA A 64 12.16 11.09 -12.84
N ALA A 65 12.11 11.65 -14.03
CA ALA A 65 10.98 11.52 -14.96
C ALA A 65 10.69 10.06 -15.37
N SER A 66 11.66 9.16 -15.16
CA SER A 66 11.59 7.72 -15.40
C SER A 66 10.71 6.99 -14.39
N GLY A 67 10.51 7.55 -13.20
CA GLY A 67 9.88 6.86 -12.07
C GLY A 67 10.79 5.84 -11.38
N LEU A 68 12.06 5.79 -11.79
CA LEU A 68 13.10 4.97 -11.17
C LEU A 68 13.95 5.85 -10.25
N ARG A 69 14.44 5.29 -9.17
CA ARG A 69 15.45 5.92 -8.35
C ARG A 69 16.82 5.77 -9.05
N GLU A 70 17.43 6.90 -9.43
CA GLU A 70 18.68 6.89 -10.20
C GLU A 70 19.94 6.79 -9.33
N ASP A 71 19.84 7.16 -8.07
CA ASP A 71 20.95 7.20 -7.09
C ASP A 71 21.04 5.95 -6.20
N GLY A 72 20.30 4.90 -6.51
CA GLY A 72 20.32 3.66 -5.74
C GLY A 72 19.12 2.74 -6.00
N PRO A 73 18.96 1.70 -5.17
CA PRO A 73 17.81 0.82 -5.25
C PRO A 73 16.51 1.60 -5.00
N GLY A 74 15.40 1.09 -5.54
CA GLY A 74 14.07 1.66 -5.30
C GLY A 74 13.67 1.64 -3.82
N TYR A 75 12.65 2.41 -3.47
CA TYR A 75 12.09 2.37 -2.13
C TYR A 75 11.21 1.13 -1.92
N LEU A 76 11.37 0.50 -0.76
CA LEU A 76 10.35 -0.40 -0.23
C LEU A 76 9.26 0.45 0.45
N VAL A 77 8.19 0.73 -0.28
CA VAL A 77 7.11 1.61 0.19
C VAL A 77 6.13 0.84 1.06
N CYS A 78 5.83 1.37 2.24
CA CYS A 78 4.85 0.82 3.17
C CYS A 78 3.74 1.84 3.41
N ALA A 79 2.49 1.42 3.27
CA ALA A 79 1.34 2.27 3.59
C ALA A 79 0.30 1.52 4.42
N ASN A 80 -0.46 2.22 5.25
CA ASN A 80 -1.68 1.66 5.83
C ASN A 80 -2.77 1.54 4.75
N HIS A 81 -3.67 0.60 4.93
CA HIS A 81 -4.68 0.27 3.92
C HIS A 81 -6.10 0.47 4.46
N ILE A 82 -6.84 1.41 3.89
CA ILE A 82 -8.18 1.79 4.35
C ILE A 82 -9.22 1.52 3.25
N SER A 83 -8.88 1.86 2.02
CA SER A 83 -9.82 1.91 0.90
C SER A 83 -9.23 1.34 -0.38
N PHE A 84 -10.08 0.90 -1.29
CA PHE A 84 -9.65 0.60 -2.67
C PHE A 84 -9.06 1.86 -3.36
N ALA A 85 -9.44 3.05 -2.92
CA ALA A 85 -8.94 4.31 -3.45
C ALA A 85 -7.47 4.57 -3.11
N ASP A 86 -6.90 3.87 -2.10
CA ASP A 86 -5.49 4.00 -1.70
C ASP A 86 -4.54 3.71 -2.85
N ILE A 87 -4.91 2.79 -3.75
CA ILE A 87 -4.14 2.47 -4.96
C ILE A 87 -3.96 3.72 -5.81
N PHE A 88 -5.04 4.46 -6.07
CA PHE A 88 -4.99 5.68 -6.88
C PHE A 88 -4.32 6.85 -6.15
N VAL A 89 -4.44 6.89 -4.81
CA VAL A 89 -3.73 7.88 -3.98
C VAL A 89 -2.23 7.69 -4.12
N LEU A 90 -1.75 6.46 -3.90
CA LEU A 90 -0.33 6.13 -3.92
C LEU A 90 0.27 6.24 -5.32
N ASP A 91 -0.43 5.78 -6.37
CA ASP A 91 -0.04 5.97 -7.77
C ASP A 91 0.02 7.45 -8.19
N SER A 92 -0.76 8.32 -7.51
CA SER A 92 -0.70 9.77 -7.75
C SER A 92 0.56 10.41 -7.17
N ILE A 93 1.14 9.81 -6.14
CA ILE A 93 2.32 10.32 -5.41
C ILE A 93 3.60 9.87 -6.09
N LEU A 94 3.78 8.55 -6.25
CA LEU A 94 4.96 7.98 -6.88
C LEU A 94 4.61 6.71 -7.67
N PRO A 95 5.39 6.42 -8.73
CA PRO A 95 5.25 5.15 -9.43
C PRO A 95 5.66 3.99 -8.52
N VAL A 96 4.78 3.00 -8.36
CA VAL A 96 5.03 1.83 -7.54
C VAL A 96 4.55 0.54 -8.21
N ARG A 97 5.16 -0.58 -7.85
CA ARG A 97 4.63 -1.91 -8.11
C ARG A 97 3.93 -2.41 -6.85
N PHE A 98 2.64 -2.61 -6.93
CA PHE A 98 1.84 -3.11 -5.80
C PHE A 98 2.05 -4.60 -5.58
N ILE A 99 2.05 -5.00 -4.31
CA ILE A 99 1.90 -6.40 -3.91
C ILE A 99 0.43 -6.66 -3.64
N ALA A 100 -0.17 -7.59 -4.37
CA ALA A 100 -1.58 -7.96 -4.23
C ALA A 100 -1.77 -9.47 -4.04
N LYS A 101 -2.91 -9.87 -3.46
CA LYS A 101 -3.28 -11.28 -3.32
C LYS A 101 -3.48 -11.92 -4.70
N LYS A 102 -3.04 -13.17 -4.87
CA LYS A 102 -3.15 -13.94 -6.12
C LYS A 102 -4.59 -14.03 -6.65
N GLU A 103 -5.57 -14.08 -5.75
CA GLU A 103 -6.99 -14.16 -6.11
C GLU A 103 -7.44 -12.93 -6.92
N ILE A 104 -6.87 -11.75 -6.66
CA ILE A 104 -7.18 -10.52 -7.40
C ILE A 104 -6.82 -10.64 -8.88
N SER A 105 -5.79 -11.44 -9.22
CA SER A 105 -5.40 -11.67 -10.62
C SER A 105 -6.50 -12.36 -11.46
N LYS A 106 -7.46 -13.00 -10.80
CA LYS A 106 -8.58 -13.71 -11.42
C LYS A 106 -9.85 -12.83 -11.55
N TRP A 107 -9.85 -11.64 -10.95
CA TRP A 107 -11.02 -10.76 -11.05
C TRP A 107 -11.18 -10.24 -12.48
N PRO A 108 -12.41 -10.26 -13.02
CA PRO A 108 -12.67 -9.67 -14.31
C PRO A 108 -12.25 -8.19 -14.33
N ILE A 109 -11.69 -7.71 -15.44
CA ILE A 109 -11.23 -6.33 -15.63
C ILE A 109 -10.07 -5.95 -14.67
N PHE A 110 -10.31 -5.94 -13.34
CA PHE A 110 -9.32 -5.53 -12.35
C PHE A 110 -8.06 -6.41 -12.35
N GLY A 111 -8.23 -7.74 -12.45
CA GLY A 111 -7.09 -8.66 -12.53
C GLY A 111 -6.27 -8.45 -13.80
N LEU A 112 -6.94 -8.17 -14.92
CA LEU A 112 -6.27 -7.88 -16.18
C LEU A 112 -5.52 -6.54 -16.11
N ILE A 113 -6.17 -5.48 -15.63
CA ILE A 113 -5.52 -4.17 -15.41
C ILE A 113 -4.30 -4.32 -14.49
N SER A 114 -4.47 -4.97 -13.33
CA SER A 114 -3.39 -5.15 -12.36
C SER A 114 -2.17 -5.88 -12.93
N LYS A 115 -2.40 -6.90 -13.78
CA LYS A 115 -1.30 -7.59 -14.50
C LYS A 115 -0.53 -6.65 -15.42
N HIS A 116 -1.24 -5.82 -16.19
CA HIS A 116 -0.62 -4.94 -17.17
C HIS A 116 0.09 -3.73 -16.54
N VAL A 117 -0.35 -3.28 -15.34
CA VAL A 117 0.36 -2.22 -14.60
C VAL A 117 1.53 -2.76 -13.76
N GLY A 118 1.80 -4.07 -13.82
CA GLY A 118 2.98 -4.66 -13.19
C GLY A 118 2.79 -4.99 -11.70
N THR A 119 1.56 -5.27 -11.27
CA THR A 119 1.29 -5.75 -9.91
C THR A 119 1.96 -7.12 -9.68
N ILE A 120 2.64 -7.28 -8.56
CA ILE A 120 3.25 -8.53 -8.11
C ILE A 120 2.21 -9.28 -7.28
N PHE A 121 1.86 -10.50 -7.71
CA PHE A 121 0.85 -11.30 -7.03
C PHE A 121 1.49 -12.31 -6.07
N ILE A 122 1.00 -12.31 -4.83
CA ILE A 122 1.46 -13.21 -3.77
C ILE A 122 0.41 -14.26 -3.41
N ASP A 123 0.82 -15.53 -3.39
CA ASP A 123 0.09 -16.62 -2.76
C ASP A 123 0.55 -16.73 -1.30
N ARG A 124 -0.32 -16.37 -0.36
CA ARG A 124 0.03 -16.37 1.08
C ARG A 124 -0.17 -17.73 1.76
N SER A 125 -0.54 -18.77 0.99
CA SER A 125 -0.83 -20.10 1.51
C SER A 125 0.42 -20.85 1.98
N SER A 126 1.61 -20.49 1.49
CA SER A 126 2.85 -21.19 1.83
C SER A 126 4.01 -20.24 2.16
N ARG A 127 4.93 -20.71 3.03
CA ARG A 127 6.17 -19.98 3.34
C ARG A 127 7.06 -19.80 2.10
N ARG A 128 7.06 -20.81 1.21
CA ARG A 128 7.86 -20.78 -0.03
C ARG A 128 7.38 -19.65 -0.94
N ALA A 129 6.08 -19.51 -1.12
CA ALA A 129 5.53 -18.43 -1.94
C ALA A 129 5.87 -17.02 -1.42
N ILE A 130 6.05 -16.86 -0.10
CA ILE A 130 6.53 -15.61 0.48
C ILE A 130 7.99 -15.36 0.08
N VAL A 131 8.84 -16.38 0.11
CA VAL A 131 10.25 -16.27 -0.31
C VAL A 131 10.34 -15.91 -1.79
N ASP A 132 9.57 -16.59 -2.65
CA ASP A 132 9.55 -16.35 -4.09
C ASP A 132 9.13 -14.88 -4.40
N VAL A 133 8.18 -14.35 -3.66
CA VAL A 133 7.75 -12.94 -3.81
C VAL A 133 8.83 -11.97 -3.34
N VAL A 134 9.51 -12.25 -2.23
CA VAL A 134 10.63 -11.43 -1.75
C VAL A 134 11.73 -11.35 -2.81
N GLU A 135 12.08 -12.46 -3.46
CA GLU A 135 13.03 -12.47 -4.58
C GLU A 135 12.57 -11.61 -5.77
N VAL A 136 11.27 -11.62 -6.09
CA VAL A 136 10.72 -10.76 -7.14
C VAL A 136 10.80 -9.29 -6.74
N MET A 137 10.46 -8.97 -5.48
CA MET A 137 10.59 -7.61 -4.93
C MET A 137 12.03 -7.10 -5.02
N ASP A 138 13.01 -7.92 -4.62
CA ASP A 138 14.43 -7.61 -4.68
C ASP A 138 14.88 -7.22 -6.09
N LYS A 139 14.47 -8.01 -7.09
CA LYS A 139 14.80 -7.75 -8.50
C LYS A 139 14.26 -6.40 -8.99
N HIS A 140 13.07 -6.00 -8.53
CA HIS A 140 12.51 -4.69 -8.88
C HIS A 140 13.21 -3.55 -8.13
N LEU A 141 13.43 -3.71 -6.82
CA LEU A 141 14.14 -2.73 -6.00
C LEU A 141 15.56 -2.47 -6.52
N ALA A 142 16.29 -3.53 -6.89
CA ALA A 142 17.64 -3.44 -7.45
C ALA A 142 17.71 -2.63 -8.75
N ARG A 143 16.62 -2.57 -9.51
CA ARG A 143 16.51 -1.76 -10.75
C ARG A 143 16.08 -0.31 -10.50
N GLY A 144 16.00 0.13 -9.25
CA GLY A 144 15.51 1.45 -8.88
C GLY A 144 13.97 1.56 -8.89
N GLU A 145 13.23 0.47 -9.12
CA GLU A 145 11.78 0.47 -9.11
C GLU A 145 11.25 0.44 -7.68
N ASN A 146 10.24 1.26 -7.37
CA ASN A 146 9.62 1.25 -6.05
C ASN A 146 8.61 0.08 -5.95
N VAL A 147 8.67 -0.64 -4.84
CA VAL A 147 7.72 -1.74 -4.55
C VAL A 147 6.91 -1.37 -3.33
N LEU A 148 5.58 -1.43 -3.46
CA LEU A 148 4.64 -1.06 -2.40
C LEU A 148 3.87 -2.26 -1.90
N PHE A 149 3.79 -2.38 -0.59
CA PHE A 149 2.90 -3.30 0.08
C PHE A 149 2.19 -2.66 1.28
N PHE A 150 1.05 -3.25 1.63
CA PHE A 150 0.32 -2.89 2.84
C PHE A 150 0.69 -3.89 3.95
N PRO A 151 1.49 -3.49 4.96
CA PRO A 151 2.01 -4.41 5.97
C PRO A 151 0.93 -4.98 6.90
N GLU A 152 -0.23 -4.36 6.97
CA GLU A 152 -1.42 -4.86 7.67
C GLU A 152 -1.99 -6.14 7.04
N GLY A 153 -1.68 -6.40 5.76
CA GLY A 153 -2.10 -7.60 5.04
C GLY A 153 -3.59 -7.66 4.68
N THR A 154 -4.38 -6.72 5.15
CA THR A 154 -5.80 -6.54 4.85
C THR A 154 -6.16 -5.07 5.02
N THR A 155 -7.37 -4.71 4.65
CA THR A 155 -7.90 -3.36 4.82
C THR A 155 -8.24 -3.11 6.28
N GLY A 156 -7.76 -2.01 6.84
CA GLY A 156 -8.01 -1.54 8.19
C GLY A 156 -9.29 -0.70 8.32
N PRO A 157 -9.70 -0.38 9.55
CA PRO A 157 -10.94 0.36 9.83
C PRO A 157 -10.85 1.84 9.41
N GLY A 158 -9.66 2.44 9.37
CA GLY A 158 -9.47 3.83 8.96
C GLY A 158 -9.35 4.83 10.11
N ASP A 159 -9.38 4.35 11.35
CA ASP A 159 -9.19 5.11 12.58
C ASP A 159 -8.16 4.45 13.52
N ALA A 160 -7.61 3.30 13.13
CA ALA A 160 -6.56 2.58 13.83
C ALA A 160 -5.67 1.83 12.83
N LEU A 161 -4.41 1.59 13.19
CA LEU A 161 -3.53 0.67 12.48
C LEU A 161 -3.79 -0.77 12.93
N LEU A 162 -3.81 -1.69 11.98
CA LEU A 162 -3.74 -3.12 12.29
C LEU A 162 -2.27 -3.54 12.53
N PRO A 163 -2.02 -4.65 13.25
CA PRO A 163 -0.67 -5.14 13.47
C PRO A 163 0.03 -5.48 12.15
N PHE A 164 1.27 -5.03 11.99
CA PHE A 164 2.07 -5.28 10.80
C PHE A 164 2.65 -6.70 10.77
N TYR A 165 2.80 -7.24 9.56
CA TYR A 165 3.46 -8.51 9.28
C TYR A 165 4.88 -8.27 8.76
N ALA A 166 5.89 -8.82 9.45
CA ALA A 166 7.29 -8.59 9.17
C ALA A 166 7.82 -9.30 7.89
N ASN A 167 7.06 -10.24 7.31
CA ASN A 167 7.60 -11.14 6.29
C ASN A 167 8.13 -10.41 5.04
N LEU A 168 7.41 -9.44 4.51
CA LEU A 168 7.79 -8.73 3.28
C LEU A 168 8.89 -7.68 3.52
N PHE A 169 9.15 -7.30 4.77
CA PHE A 169 10.30 -6.45 5.11
C PHE A 169 11.65 -7.15 4.84
N SER A 170 11.64 -8.47 4.60
CA SER A 170 12.84 -9.19 4.16
C SER A 170 13.38 -8.67 2.82
N ALA A 171 12.53 -8.15 1.95
CA ALA A 171 12.94 -7.55 0.67
C ALA A 171 13.81 -6.28 0.83
N ALA A 172 13.83 -5.68 2.00
CA ALA A 172 14.72 -4.55 2.29
C ALA A 172 16.14 -4.98 2.70
N LYS A 173 16.42 -6.29 2.73
CA LYS A 173 17.71 -6.87 3.16
C LYS A 173 18.26 -7.90 2.18
N PRO A 174 18.44 -7.59 0.90
CA PRO A 174 19.19 -8.45 0.02
C PRO A 174 20.66 -8.46 0.46
N ALA A 175 21.31 -9.62 0.38
CA ALA A 175 22.73 -9.77 0.71
C ALA A 175 23.64 -8.90 -0.17
N GLU A 176 23.12 -8.46 -1.31
CA GLU A 176 23.87 -7.78 -2.37
C GLU A 176 23.79 -6.24 -2.31
N TYR A 177 22.82 -5.64 -1.60
CA TYR A 177 22.62 -4.18 -1.57
C TYR A 177 22.42 -3.65 -0.15
N ASN A 178 23.30 -2.76 0.27
CA ASN A 178 23.19 -2.11 1.59
C ASN A 178 22.36 -0.81 1.59
N GLY A 179 21.70 -0.48 0.48
CA GLY A 179 21.10 0.85 0.27
C GLY A 179 19.59 0.92 0.24
N ILE A 180 18.84 -0.18 0.48
CA ILE A 180 17.38 -0.13 0.46
C ILE A 180 16.87 0.67 1.67
N GLU A 181 15.92 1.57 1.39
CA GLU A 181 15.21 2.33 2.40
C GLU A 181 13.73 1.98 2.36
N VAL A 182 13.13 1.83 3.54
CA VAL A 182 11.68 1.75 3.69
C VAL A 182 11.12 3.16 3.68
N LEU A 183 10.19 3.44 2.79
CA LEU A 183 9.47 4.71 2.72
C LEU A 183 8.06 4.54 3.28
N PRO A 184 7.80 4.96 4.53
CA PRO A 184 6.46 4.89 5.08
C PRO A 184 5.60 6.04 4.55
N ILE A 185 4.36 5.72 4.17
CA ILE A 185 3.34 6.71 3.78
C ILE A 185 2.07 6.43 4.58
N THR A 186 1.56 7.43 5.28
CA THR A 186 0.31 7.29 6.02
C THR A 186 -0.85 7.90 5.25
N LEU A 187 -2.00 7.24 5.32
CA LEU A 187 -3.26 7.68 4.71
C LEU A 187 -4.30 7.92 5.80
N LYS A 188 -4.98 9.07 5.73
CA LYS A 188 -6.06 9.44 6.64
C LYS A 188 -7.20 10.09 5.87
N TYR A 189 -8.37 9.47 5.91
CA TYR A 189 -9.56 9.98 5.22
C TYR A 189 -10.37 10.90 6.09
N SER A 190 -11.02 11.87 5.45
CA SER A 190 -11.92 12.83 6.09
C SER A 190 -13.13 13.12 5.20
N VAL A 191 -14.25 13.45 5.84
CA VAL A 191 -15.46 13.95 5.17
C VAL A 191 -15.80 15.30 5.79
N ASN A 192 -15.93 16.34 4.99
CA ASN A 192 -16.11 17.72 5.46
C ASN A 192 -15.02 18.19 6.46
N GLY A 193 -13.79 17.70 6.32
CA GLY A 193 -12.67 18.03 7.22
C GLY A 193 -12.64 17.22 8.53
N ILE A 194 -13.62 16.37 8.78
CA ILE A 194 -13.68 15.52 9.98
C ILE A 194 -13.15 14.11 9.63
N PRO A 195 -12.23 13.53 10.41
CA PRO A 195 -11.76 12.16 10.21
C PRO A 195 -12.92 11.18 10.05
N SER A 196 -12.84 10.27 9.08
CA SER A 196 -13.97 9.40 8.74
C SER A 196 -13.51 8.02 8.30
N THR A 197 -14.16 7.00 8.84
CA THR A 197 -14.00 5.59 8.45
C THR A 197 -14.89 5.20 7.26
N MET A 198 -15.71 6.13 6.75
CA MET A 198 -16.65 5.86 5.65
C MET A 198 -16.00 5.25 4.41
N PRO A 199 -14.77 5.65 3.98
CA PRO A 199 -14.12 5.04 2.83
C PRO A 199 -13.55 3.64 3.07
N SER A 200 -13.53 3.15 4.32
CA SER A 200 -13.07 1.80 4.65
C SER A 200 -14.03 0.73 4.17
N TYR A 201 -13.48 -0.36 3.61
CA TYR A 201 -14.23 -1.56 3.29
C TYR A 201 -13.79 -2.79 4.11
N ALA A 202 -13.16 -2.58 5.28
CA ALA A 202 -12.71 -3.66 6.17
C ALA A 202 -13.84 -4.65 6.56
N SER A 203 -15.06 -4.13 6.76
CA SER A 203 -16.25 -4.91 7.14
C SER A 203 -17.44 -4.71 6.18
N ARG A 204 -17.19 -4.14 5.00
CA ARG A 204 -18.22 -3.75 4.02
C ARG A 204 -17.81 -4.23 2.63
N ASP A 205 -18.79 -4.42 1.75
CA ASP A 205 -18.49 -4.76 0.36
C ASP A 205 -18.02 -3.54 -0.46
N LEU A 206 -17.21 -3.82 -1.47
CA LEU A 206 -16.59 -2.80 -2.33
C LEU A 206 -17.62 -1.89 -3.01
N PHE A 207 -18.74 -2.44 -3.48
CA PHE A 207 -19.74 -1.67 -4.24
C PHE A 207 -20.49 -0.69 -3.34
N THR A 208 -20.80 -1.11 -2.10
CA THR A 208 -21.41 -0.24 -1.10
C THR A 208 -20.50 0.94 -0.78
N VAL A 209 -19.21 0.68 -0.51
CA VAL A 209 -18.24 1.75 -0.21
C VAL A 209 -18.04 2.66 -1.42
N LEU A 210 -17.92 2.11 -2.64
CA LEU A 210 -17.81 2.90 -3.87
C LEU A 210 -19.03 3.85 -4.03
N LYS A 211 -20.23 3.32 -3.83
CA LYS A 211 -21.48 4.08 -3.93
C LYS A 211 -21.53 5.22 -2.89
N ASP A 212 -21.07 4.96 -1.67
CA ASP A 212 -21.03 5.96 -0.61
C ASP A 212 -20.00 7.05 -0.93
N ILE A 213 -18.80 6.69 -1.38
CA ILE A 213 -17.76 7.65 -1.77
C ILE A 213 -18.28 8.59 -2.86
N VAL A 214 -18.82 8.04 -3.97
CA VAL A 214 -19.26 8.88 -5.11
C VAL A 214 -20.48 9.76 -4.79
N ARG A 215 -21.29 9.39 -3.80
CA ARG A 215 -22.45 10.16 -3.34
C ARG A 215 -22.13 11.19 -2.27
N THR A 216 -21.01 11.02 -1.58
CA THR A 216 -20.58 11.91 -0.50
C THR A 216 -19.83 13.11 -1.09
N LYS A 217 -20.11 14.29 -0.56
CA LYS A 217 -19.39 15.52 -0.90
C LYS A 217 -18.20 15.69 0.05
N ASN A 218 -17.18 16.41 -0.45
CA ASN A 218 -16.02 16.82 0.34
C ASN A 218 -15.28 15.65 1.03
N VAL A 219 -15.16 14.52 0.33
CA VAL A 219 -14.26 13.44 0.73
C VAL A 219 -12.84 13.88 0.43
N SER A 220 -11.96 13.73 1.40
CA SER A 220 -10.53 14.00 1.22
C SER A 220 -9.68 12.91 1.84
N VAL A 221 -8.47 12.76 1.32
CA VAL A 221 -7.43 11.91 1.87
C VAL A 221 -6.17 12.74 2.05
N GLU A 222 -5.62 12.71 3.24
CA GLU A 222 -4.29 13.21 3.54
C GLU A 222 -3.31 12.05 3.42
N ALA A 223 -2.29 12.21 2.58
CA ALA A 223 -1.19 11.27 2.42
C ALA A 223 0.07 11.93 2.97
N THR A 224 0.63 11.42 4.06
CA THR A 224 1.85 11.96 4.65
C THR A 224 3.03 11.05 4.36
N ILE A 225 4.01 11.58 3.64
CA ILE A 225 5.27 10.92 3.31
C ILE A 225 6.22 11.14 4.49
N LEU A 226 6.63 10.05 5.12
CA LEU A 226 7.53 10.09 6.28
C LEU A 226 9.00 10.01 5.85
N THR A 227 9.89 10.24 6.78
CA THR A 227 11.34 10.09 6.57
C THR A 227 11.66 8.63 6.26
N PRO A 228 12.41 8.36 5.17
CA PRO A 228 12.83 7.00 4.85
C PRO A 228 13.67 6.37 5.98
N ILE A 229 13.46 5.08 6.22
CA ILE A 229 14.16 4.29 7.23
C ILE A 229 15.20 3.43 6.54
N LYS A 230 16.48 3.61 6.86
CA LYS A 230 17.58 2.80 6.33
C LYS A 230 17.49 1.36 6.83
N ALA A 231 17.20 0.42 5.94
CA ALA A 231 16.96 -0.97 6.31
C ALA A 231 18.22 -1.68 6.86
N ALA A 232 19.41 -1.27 6.46
CA ALA A 232 20.68 -1.86 6.89
C ALA A 232 20.88 -1.82 8.41
N ALA A 233 20.27 -0.84 9.11
CA ALA A 233 20.41 -0.68 10.56
C ALA A 233 19.60 -1.68 11.39
N TYR A 234 18.67 -2.44 10.78
CA TYR A 234 17.69 -3.23 11.49
C TYR A 234 17.58 -4.65 10.94
N ASP A 235 17.19 -5.63 11.78
CA ASP A 235 16.62 -6.87 11.28
C ASP A 235 15.17 -6.66 10.79
N ARG A 236 14.60 -7.64 10.08
CA ARG A 236 13.26 -7.50 9.47
C ARG A 236 12.15 -7.23 10.49
N ARG A 237 12.27 -7.76 11.73
CA ARG A 237 11.24 -7.58 12.78
C ARG A 237 11.34 -6.22 13.40
N THR A 238 12.54 -5.78 13.69
CA THR A 238 12.82 -4.44 14.20
C THR A 238 12.49 -3.38 13.16
N LEU A 239 12.83 -3.60 11.88
CA LEU A 239 12.44 -2.71 10.78
C LEU A 239 10.91 -2.57 10.65
N CYS A 240 10.18 -3.68 10.76
CA CYS A 240 8.72 -3.68 10.78
C CYS A 240 8.16 -2.90 11.98
N ALA A 241 8.73 -3.10 13.18
CA ALA A 241 8.30 -2.40 14.39
C ALA A 241 8.59 -0.89 14.31
N GLU A 242 9.77 -0.49 13.84
CA GLU A 242 10.12 0.93 13.65
C GLU A 242 9.23 1.60 12.60
N THR A 243 8.93 0.90 11.50
CA THR A 243 8.00 1.40 10.48
C THR A 243 6.60 1.61 11.06
N SER A 244 6.09 0.61 11.82
CA SER A 244 4.79 0.71 12.48
C SER A 244 4.73 1.86 13.47
N ARG A 245 5.77 2.01 14.32
CA ARG A 245 5.88 3.09 15.30
C ARG A 245 5.85 4.47 14.63
N ALA A 246 6.67 4.68 13.60
CA ALA A 246 6.71 5.94 12.87
C ALA A 246 5.35 6.30 12.22
N MET A 247 4.66 5.31 11.66
CA MET A 247 3.34 5.51 11.05
C MET A 247 2.26 5.77 12.12
N ALA A 248 2.28 5.05 13.24
CA ALA A 248 1.35 5.25 14.37
C ALA A 248 1.49 6.66 14.96
N GLU A 249 2.72 7.10 15.17
CA GLU A 249 3.03 8.45 15.65
C GLU A 249 2.52 9.54 14.70
N ALA A 250 2.79 9.40 13.41
CA ALA A 250 2.34 10.36 12.39
C ALA A 250 0.80 10.44 12.27
N LEU A 251 0.09 9.33 12.50
CA LEU A 251 -1.37 9.27 12.48
C LEU A 251 -2.00 9.72 13.80
N GLY A 252 -1.22 9.74 14.90
CA GLY A 252 -1.74 9.90 16.26
C GLY A 252 -2.57 8.69 16.70
N TRP A 253 -2.27 7.48 16.21
CA TRP A 253 -2.97 6.23 16.51
C TRP A 253 -2.12 5.29 17.37
N PRO A 254 -2.76 4.35 18.13
CA PRO A 254 -2.00 3.34 18.87
C PRO A 254 -1.15 2.45 17.96
N ASP A 255 0.04 2.08 18.41
CA ASP A 255 0.89 1.10 17.72
C ASP A 255 0.44 -0.33 18.05
N ALA A 256 -0.44 -0.87 17.23
CA ALA A 256 -0.96 -2.23 17.37
C ALA A 256 0.11 -3.32 17.17
N THR A 257 1.20 -3.02 16.46
CA THR A 257 2.33 -3.95 16.26
C THR A 257 3.13 -4.11 17.55
N ALA A 258 3.41 -3.02 18.24
CA ALA A 258 4.07 -3.04 19.55
C ALA A 258 3.21 -3.75 20.59
N ALA A 259 1.92 -3.41 20.67
CA ALA A 259 0.97 -4.05 21.60
C ALA A 259 0.87 -5.57 21.39
N LYS A 260 0.83 -6.03 20.12
CA LYS A 260 0.83 -7.45 19.80
C LYS A 260 2.14 -8.15 20.21
N ALA A 261 3.28 -7.50 20.00
CA ALA A 261 4.58 -8.05 20.38
C ALA A 261 4.71 -8.18 21.90
N GLU A 262 4.23 -7.20 22.64
CA GLU A 262 4.21 -7.22 24.11
C GLU A 262 3.30 -8.31 24.65
N ALA A 263 2.08 -8.43 24.13
CA ALA A 263 1.14 -9.48 24.50
C ALA A 263 1.72 -10.89 24.25
N LEU A 264 2.44 -11.08 23.13
CA LEU A 264 3.08 -12.35 22.83
C LEU A 264 4.22 -12.66 23.81
N ARG A 265 5.07 -11.67 24.16
CA ARG A 265 6.14 -11.85 25.16
C ARG A 265 5.57 -12.22 26.53
N ALA A 266 4.52 -11.55 26.97
CA ALA A 266 3.84 -11.84 28.22
C ALA A 266 3.26 -13.27 28.26
N LYS A 267 2.66 -13.73 27.14
CA LYS A 267 2.15 -15.11 27.01
C LYS A 267 3.26 -16.14 27.09
N LEU A 268 4.38 -15.94 26.39
CA LEU A 268 5.52 -16.84 26.42
C LEU A 268 6.18 -16.91 27.80
N ALA A 269 6.29 -15.80 28.51
CA ALA A 269 6.80 -15.77 29.89
C ALA A 269 5.93 -16.61 30.83
N LYS A 270 4.60 -16.49 30.76
CA LYS A 270 3.66 -17.30 31.57
C LYS A 270 3.81 -18.79 31.28
N THR A 271 3.86 -19.17 30.00
CA THR A 271 4.00 -20.59 29.59
C THR A 271 5.37 -21.18 29.98
N GLY A 272 6.42 -20.36 30.00
CA GLY A 272 7.76 -20.76 30.48
C GLY A 272 7.78 -21.02 31.98
N THR A 273 7.09 -20.18 32.77
CA THR A 273 6.99 -20.33 34.22
C THR A 273 6.14 -21.55 34.63
N GLU A 274 5.02 -21.81 33.93
CA GLU A 274 4.19 -23.02 34.16
C GLU A 274 4.94 -24.31 33.86
N LYS A 275 5.78 -24.37 32.82
CA LYS A 275 6.60 -25.54 32.51
C LYS A 275 7.73 -25.76 33.49
N ALA A 276 8.31 -24.70 34.06
CA ALA A 276 9.33 -24.81 35.08
C ALA A 276 8.74 -25.33 36.41
N SER A 277 7.55 -24.83 36.80
CA SER A 277 6.83 -25.28 38.02
C SER A 277 6.24 -26.70 37.91
N ALA A 278 6.05 -27.25 36.72
CA ALA A 278 5.55 -28.63 36.52
C ALA A 278 6.69 -29.64 36.42
N ALA A 279 7.93 -29.21 36.44
CA ALA A 279 9.14 -30.04 36.38
C ALA A 279 9.86 -30.21 37.73
N GLU A 280 9.37 -29.48 38.78
CA GLU A 280 9.72 -29.69 40.18
C GLU A 280 8.67 -30.60 40.88
#